data_cf714059304b6930a3fcf4231e899e9d
#
_entry.id   cf714059304b6930a3fcf4231e899e9d
#
_cell.length_a   1.000
_cell.length_b   1.000
_cell.length_c   1.000
_cell.angle_alpha   90.00
_cell.angle_beta   90.00
_cell.angle_gamma   90.00
#
_symmetry.space_group_name_H-M   'P 1'
#
loop_
_entity.id
_entity.type
_entity.pdbx_description
1 polymer ?
#
loop_
_entity_poly.entity_id
_entity_poly.type
_entity_poly.pdbx_seq_one_letter_code
_entity_poly.pdbx_strand_id
1 'polypeptide(L)'
;MALTETIEYDKIEVVGQYKNVQVRKATVIKKDDVEITRSFHRFVLDPGTLDGSDNLVDNPLTKEPDGVTDIADEVKSVCNAVWTDAIKASWKAKLIADKIS
;
A
#
# COMPACT_ATOMS: atom_id res chain seq x y z
N MET A 1 11.37 -23.60 24.64
CA MET A 1 10.92 -22.19 24.60
C MET A 1 11.11 -21.69 23.20
N ALA A 2 10.02 -21.39 22.52
CA ALA A 2 10.06 -20.95 21.13
C ALA A 2 9.55 -19.54 21.01
N LEU A 3 10.35 -18.66 20.40
CA LEU A 3 9.92 -17.35 19.99
C LEU A 3 9.63 -17.38 18.50
N THR A 4 8.47 -16.86 18.10
CA THR A 4 8.10 -16.74 16.70
C THR A 4 7.76 -15.30 16.39
N GLU A 5 8.06 -14.88 15.16
CA GLU A 5 7.70 -13.57 14.64
C GLU A 5 6.81 -13.77 13.44
N THR A 6 5.66 -13.10 13.44
CA THR A 6 4.75 -13.14 12.31
C THR A 6 4.38 -11.72 11.91
N ILE A 7 4.06 -11.55 10.63
CA ILE A 7 3.59 -10.28 10.10
C ILE A 7 2.10 -10.44 9.76
N GLU A 8 1.28 -9.53 10.29
CA GLU A 8 -0.15 -9.49 10.00
C GLU A 8 -0.48 -8.17 9.33
N TYR A 9 -1.27 -8.22 8.27
CA TYR A 9 -1.84 -7.02 7.65
C TYR A 9 -3.19 -6.78 8.29
N ASP A 10 -3.17 -6.19 9.49
CA ASP A 10 -4.36 -6.11 10.33
C ASP A 10 -5.34 -5.01 9.88
N LYS A 11 -4.92 -4.14 8.96
CA LYS A 11 -5.79 -3.11 8.45
C LYS A 11 -5.39 -2.75 7.03
N ILE A 12 -6.32 -2.88 6.09
CA ILE A 12 -6.16 -2.45 4.71
C ILE A 12 -7.37 -1.59 4.40
N GLU A 13 -7.17 -0.28 4.22
CA GLU A 13 -8.25 0.68 3.99
C GLU A 13 -8.12 1.35 2.64
N VAL A 14 -9.25 1.52 1.97
CA VAL A 14 -9.35 2.32 0.75
C VAL A 14 -9.89 3.68 1.15
N VAL A 15 -9.14 4.74 0.86
CA VAL A 15 -9.42 6.08 1.37
C VAL A 15 -9.48 7.08 0.24
N GLY A 16 -10.51 7.92 0.26
CA GLY A 16 -10.63 9.07 -0.61
C GLY A 16 -11.13 8.74 -2.01
N GLN A 17 -11.28 9.81 -2.80
CA GLN A 17 -11.81 9.70 -4.17
C GLN A 17 -10.85 9.02 -5.14
N TYR A 18 -9.55 9.04 -4.82
CA TYR A 18 -8.52 8.40 -5.65
C TYR A 18 -8.20 6.99 -5.19
N LYS A 19 -8.93 6.48 -4.20
CA LYS A 19 -8.79 5.12 -3.69
C LYS A 19 -7.36 4.79 -3.27
N ASN A 20 -6.72 5.70 -2.54
CA ASN A 20 -5.44 5.41 -1.93
C ASN A 20 -5.61 4.27 -0.93
N VAL A 21 -4.68 3.34 -0.93
CA VAL A 21 -4.76 2.16 -0.06
C VAL A 21 -3.81 2.35 1.11
N GLN A 22 -4.38 2.46 2.32
CA GLN A 22 -3.61 2.56 3.55
C GLN A 22 -3.49 1.18 4.18
N VAL A 23 -2.28 0.81 4.53
CA VAL A 23 -1.97 -0.50 5.08
C VAL A 23 -1.33 -0.35 6.44
N ARG A 24 -1.81 -1.12 7.42
CA ARG A 24 -1.14 -1.24 8.71
C ARG A 24 -0.67 -2.69 8.88
N LYS A 25 0.64 -2.85 9.02
CA LYS A 25 1.23 -4.14 9.33
C LYS A 25 1.50 -4.24 10.81
N ALA A 26 1.22 -5.38 11.39
CA ALA A 26 1.57 -5.68 12.76
C ALA A 26 2.67 -6.74 12.76
N THR A 27 3.78 -6.46 13.44
CA THR A 27 4.80 -7.45 13.72
C THR A 27 4.50 -8.03 15.10
N VAL A 28 4.16 -9.31 15.15
CA VAL A 28 3.70 -9.98 16.36
C VAL A 28 4.77 -10.95 16.81
N ILE A 29 5.22 -10.80 18.05
CA ILE A 29 6.18 -11.72 18.68
C ILE A 29 5.41 -12.58 19.67
N LYS A 30 5.54 -13.89 19.50
CA LYS A 30 4.88 -14.87 20.39
C LYS A 30 5.93 -15.76 21.05
N LYS A 31 5.63 -16.14 22.27
CA LYS A 31 6.40 -17.13 23.00
C LYS A 31 5.47 -18.29 23.36
N ASP A 32 5.79 -19.48 22.85
CA ASP A 32 4.96 -20.68 23.05
C ASP A 32 3.50 -20.43 22.66
N ASP A 33 3.30 -19.77 21.49
CA ASP A 33 1.99 -19.41 20.91
C ASP A 33 1.23 -18.34 21.69
N VAL A 34 1.87 -17.66 22.65
CA VAL A 34 1.27 -16.55 23.40
C VAL A 34 1.89 -15.26 22.93
N GLU A 35 1.06 -14.32 22.47
CA GLU A 35 1.55 -13.02 22.03
C GLU A 35 2.13 -12.23 23.20
N ILE A 36 3.38 -11.78 23.07
CA ILE A 36 4.05 -11.02 24.12
C ILE A 36 4.27 -9.56 23.71
N THR A 37 4.33 -9.26 22.43
CA THR A 37 4.43 -7.87 21.96
C THR A 37 3.91 -7.75 20.53
N ARG A 38 3.50 -6.53 20.18
CA ARG A 38 2.99 -6.21 18.85
C ARG A 38 3.41 -4.79 18.51
N SER A 39 4.05 -4.63 17.36
CA SER A 39 4.41 -3.30 16.85
C SER A 39 3.73 -3.08 15.51
N PHE A 40 3.52 -1.81 15.16
CA PHE A 40 2.78 -1.44 13.96
C PHE A 40 3.63 -0.58 13.03
N HIS A 41 3.44 -0.81 11.74
CA HIS A 41 4.02 0.00 10.69
C HIS A 41 2.94 0.33 9.66
N ARG A 42 2.84 1.58 9.26
CA ARG A 42 1.82 2.04 8.31
C ARG A 42 2.47 2.60 7.06
N PHE A 43 1.82 2.34 5.93
CA PHE A 43 2.21 2.97 4.67
C PHE A 43 0.98 3.17 3.78
N VAL A 44 1.13 4.00 2.76
CA VAL A 44 0.07 4.33 1.82
C VAL A 44 0.55 4.04 0.41
N LEU A 45 -0.32 3.45 -0.40
CA LEU A 45 -0.06 3.18 -1.81
C LEU A 45 -1.02 4.02 -2.67
N ASP A 46 -0.50 4.60 -3.75
CA ASP A 46 -1.29 5.36 -4.71
C ASP A 46 -1.31 4.64 -6.07
N PRO A 47 -2.23 5.06 -6.99
CA PRO A 47 -2.36 4.37 -8.29
C PRO A 47 -1.15 4.48 -9.21
N GLY A 48 -0.29 5.47 -9.04
CA GLY A 48 0.88 5.61 -9.92
C GLY A 48 1.49 7.01 -9.90
N THR A 49 2.41 7.22 -10.83
CA THR A 49 3.15 8.48 -10.97
C THR A 49 3.12 8.94 -12.41
N LEU A 50 3.51 10.22 -12.66
CA LEU A 50 3.63 10.74 -14.02
C LEU A 50 5.06 10.53 -14.52
N ASP A 51 5.19 10.19 -15.80
CA ASP A 51 6.49 10.19 -16.48
C ASP A 51 6.80 11.59 -17.03
N GLY A 52 7.90 11.72 -17.78
CA GLY A 52 8.32 12.99 -18.37
C GLY A 52 7.39 13.55 -19.43
N SER A 53 6.47 12.75 -19.93
CA SER A 53 5.48 13.14 -20.97
C SER A 53 4.07 13.24 -20.42
N ASP A 54 3.92 13.31 -19.10
CA ASP A 54 2.65 13.41 -18.40
C ASP A 54 1.74 12.20 -18.62
N ASN A 55 2.32 11.04 -18.91
CA ASN A 55 1.58 9.78 -18.94
C ASN A 55 1.63 9.13 -17.56
N LEU A 56 0.53 8.50 -17.19
CA LEU A 56 0.48 7.78 -15.92
C LEU A 56 1.23 6.46 -16.02
N VAL A 57 2.21 6.29 -15.13
CA VAL A 57 2.91 5.02 -14.95
C VAL A 57 2.27 4.33 -13.75
N ASP A 58 1.60 3.21 -13.99
CA ASP A 58 0.91 2.48 -12.94
C ASP A 58 1.87 2.06 -11.84
N ASN A 59 1.38 2.08 -10.60
CA ASN A 59 2.15 1.55 -9.48
C ASN A 59 2.36 0.05 -9.72
N PRO A 60 3.61 -0.41 -9.86
CA PRO A 60 3.87 -1.82 -10.19
C PRO A 60 3.56 -2.78 -9.06
N LEU A 61 3.32 -2.25 -7.85
CA LEU A 61 3.00 -3.05 -6.66
C LEU A 61 4.06 -4.12 -6.38
N THR A 62 5.33 -3.78 -6.56
CA THR A 62 6.43 -4.71 -6.29
C THR A 62 6.98 -4.55 -4.88
N LYS A 63 7.26 -3.31 -4.49
CA LYS A 63 7.86 -3.02 -3.18
C LYS A 63 7.00 -2.03 -2.41
N GLU A 64 7.01 -2.17 -1.08
CA GLU A 64 6.47 -1.15 -0.18
C GLU A 64 7.29 0.13 -0.31
N PRO A 65 6.82 1.26 0.27
CA PRO A 65 7.55 2.52 0.19
C PRO A 65 8.98 2.47 0.75
N ASP A 66 9.32 1.44 1.55
CA ASP A 66 10.69 1.25 2.03
C ASP A 66 11.67 0.85 0.91
N GLY A 67 11.16 0.42 -0.25
CA GLY A 67 11.96 0.00 -1.38
C GLY A 67 12.58 -1.38 -1.25
N VAL A 68 12.29 -2.12 -0.20
CA VAL A 68 12.93 -3.40 0.13
C VAL A 68 11.92 -4.52 0.28
N THR A 69 10.83 -4.29 1.01
CA THR A 69 9.85 -5.32 1.36
C THR A 69 8.86 -5.52 0.22
N ASP A 70 8.68 -6.78 -0.20
CA ASP A 70 7.68 -7.10 -1.23
C ASP A 70 6.27 -6.85 -0.71
N ILE A 71 5.41 -6.30 -1.59
CA ILE A 71 4.01 -6.06 -1.25
C ILE A 71 3.28 -7.41 -1.22
N ALA A 72 2.53 -7.66 -0.14
CA ALA A 72 1.77 -8.89 0.01
C ALA A 72 0.64 -9.00 -1.02
N ASP A 73 0.32 -10.24 -1.43
CA ASP A 73 -0.70 -10.49 -2.44
C ASP A 73 -2.08 -9.96 -2.03
N GLU A 74 -2.43 -10.04 -0.75
CA GLU A 74 -3.71 -9.51 -0.27
C GLU A 74 -3.81 -7.99 -0.45
N VAL A 75 -2.69 -7.27 -0.30
CA VAL A 75 -2.65 -5.82 -0.53
C VAL A 75 -2.76 -5.53 -2.03
N LYS A 76 -2.03 -6.28 -2.87
CA LYS A 76 -2.11 -6.15 -4.33
C LYS A 76 -3.53 -6.37 -4.82
N SER A 77 -4.23 -7.36 -4.29
CA SER A 77 -5.60 -7.67 -4.68
C SER A 77 -6.55 -6.52 -4.40
N VAL A 78 -6.41 -5.87 -3.24
CA VAL A 78 -7.24 -4.71 -2.90
C VAL A 78 -6.93 -3.55 -3.87
N CYS A 79 -5.66 -3.26 -4.11
CA CYS A 79 -5.25 -2.18 -5.01
C CYS A 79 -5.80 -2.41 -6.42
N ASN A 80 -5.65 -3.62 -6.95
CA ASN A 80 -6.11 -3.95 -8.29
C ASN A 80 -7.64 -3.89 -8.41
N ALA A 81 -8.35 -4.21 -7.33
CA ALA A 81 -9.80 -4.15 -7.32
C ALA A 81 -10.33 -2.71 -7.36
N VAL A 82 -9.66 -1.77 -6.71
CA VAL A 82 -10.14 -0.40 -6.56
C VAL A 82 -9.53 0.59 -7.55
N TRP A 83 -8.38 0.30 -8.13
CA TRP A 83 -7.72 1.18 -9.10
C TRP A 83 -8.20 0.87 -10.51
N THR A 84 -9.46 1.25 -10.78
CA THR A 84 -10.06 1.10 -12.10
C THR A 84 -9.48 2.14 -13.07
N ASP A 85 -9.78 1.97 -14.36
CA ASP A 85 -9.34 2.93 -15.37
C ASP A 85 -9.85 4.34 -15.07
N ALA A 86 -11.08 4.47 -14.58
CA ALA A 86 -11.67 5.74 -14.20
C ALA A 86 -10.92 6.39 -13.03
N ILE A 87 -10.54 5.59 -12.01
CA ILE A 87 -9.77 6.08 -10.86
C ILE A 87 -8.37 6.52 -11.30
N LYS A 88 -7.72 5.74 -12.16
CA LYS A 88 -6.40 6.10 -12.69
C LYS A 88 -6.45 7.38 -13.51
N ALA A 89 -7.49 7.58 -14.31
CA ALA A 89 -7.67 8.81 -15.09
C ALA A 89 -7.85 10.03 -14.17
N SER A 90 -8.64 9.89 -13.12
CA SER A 90 -8.83 10.96 -12.12
C SER A 90 -7.54 11.28 -11.39
N TRP A 91 -6.78 10.26 -11.02
CA TRP A 91 -5.48 10.42 -10.35
C TRP A 91 -4.48 11.13 -11.26
N LYS A 92 -4.41 10.73 -12.52
CA LYS A 92 -3.56 11.39 -13.52
C LYS A 92 -3.91 12.88 -13.65
N ALA A 93 -5.19 13.20 -13.73
CA ALA A 93 -5.66 14.58 -13.84
C ALA A 93 -5.24 15.40 -12.60
N LYS A 94 -5.34 14.80 -11.40
CA LYS A 94 -4.90 15.46 -10.17
C LYS A 94 -3.40 15.73 -10.19
N LEU A 95 -2.60 14.75 -10.59
CA LEU A 95 -1.14 14.91 -10.63
C LEU A 95 -0.73 16.01 -11.63
N ILE A 96 -1.39 16.08 -12.78
CA ILE A 96 -1.13 17.13 -13.77
C ILE A 96 -1.51 18.50 -13.20
N ALA A 97 -2.67 18.60 -12.55
CA ALA A 97 -3.11 19.84 -11.92
C ALA A 97 -2.14 20.33 -10.85
N ASP A 98 -1.61 19.40 -10.04
CA ASP A 98 -0.65 19.73 -8.98
C ASP A 98 0.68 20.25 -9.53
N LYS A 99 1.06 19.87 -10.75
CA LYS A 99 2.29 20.34 -11.38
C LYS A 99 2.28 21.83 -11.73
N ILE A 100 1.10 22.36 -12.01
CA ILE A 100 0.96 23.74 -12.48
C ILE A 100 0.43 24.69 -11.42
N SER A 101 0.24 24.17 -10.21
CA SER A 101 -0.25 24.99 -9.09
C SER A 101 0.88 25.46 -8.18
#